data_5c7cf01a8b36ff520fe20ce75119b2fe
#
_entry.id   5c7cf01a8b36ff520fe20ce75119b2fe
#
_cell.length_a   1.000
_cell.length_b   1.000
_cell.length_c   1.000
_cell.angle_alpha   90.00
_cell.angle_beta   90.00
_cell.angle_gamma   90.00
#
_symmetry.space_group_name_H-M   'P 1'
#
loop_
_entity.id
_entity.type
_entity.pdbx_description
1 polymer ?
#
loop_
_entity_poly.entity_id
_entity_poly.type
_entity_poly.pdbx_seq_one_letter_code
_entity_poly.pdbx_strand_id
1 'polypeptide(L)'
;VPEEYGGLGLGEKLTTWISEVIAEGSASFAITLTGHIGIGMLAIVYSGNSSAKERYLPSLLSGEKIGCFALTEPEYGSDALSAKTTAILSPDGKHYSITGMKQFTTNAGFGGIFTVFAQAPGKGFTAFVLDGSSPGLSTGREEKKMGLKGTSTRSLILDHVKVPVENVLGEVGRGHVVALNMLNLGRIKVAACCVGSARTLIRESLSYAQERRQFGKPIASFGLIQQKLGRMAAQMFAAESTLYRTAGLVEGAVSQLSMGNNYDARALQAIGEYAAECALVKVQASEALDFVADEAMQIFGGYGYIEEYPVARAYRDARVNRIFEGTNEINRLSIIDWFYRLDQKGRLPLRVKAREALEQLRAAVPMAQEEIQSAKNLFLCLWAMTHERFGEKWQEEQEILAMLADLSIDIYSAESAELRSQKISQGSAPETASLARMLSQLCRLHLIEAGRGIVPRFVGALAENDASFNRELSCLEKLLPSPRINAIALERAVAACLLKFARYPLPAF
;
A
#
# COMPACT_ATOMS: atom_id res chain seq x y z
N VAL A 1 19.15 7.22 0.02
CA VAL A 1 20.46 6.89 -0.56
C VAL A 1 21.54 7.34 0.40
N PRO A 2 22.60 6.52 0.67
CA PRO A 2 23.69 6.87 1.54
C PRO A 2 24.47 8.13 1.09
N GLU A 3 25.01 8.87 2.07
CA GLU A 3 25.75 10.11 1.81
C GLU A 3 27.03 9.87 1.00
N GLU A 4 27.67 8.72 1.14
CA GLU A 4 28.88 8.32 0.38
C GLU A 4 28.69 8.32 -1.14
N TYR A 5 27.43 8.17 -1.61
CA TYR A 5 27.05 8.27 -3.03
C TYR A 5 26.44 9.64 -3.39
N GLY A 6 26.48 10.62 -2.49
CA GLY A 6 25.90 11.95 -2.66
C GLY A 6 24.42 12.05 -2.28
N GLY A 7 23.86 11.04 -1.62
CA GLY A 7 22.50 11.06 -1.07
C GLY A 7 22.41 11.87 0.23
N LEU A 8 21.19 12.07 0.71
CA LEU A 8 20.92 12.80 1.97
C LEU A 8 20.78 11.87 3.20
N GLY A 9 20.96 10.57 3.05
CA GLY A 9 20.84 9.62 4.15
C GLY A 9 19.46 9.57 4.85
N LEU A 10 18.39 10.08 4.21
CA LEU A 10 17.07 10.21 4.82
C LEU A 10 16.45 8.84 5.12
N GLY A 11 15.82 8.72 6.29
CA GLY A 11 15.06 7.55 6.70
C GLY A 11 13.71 7.40 5.95
N GLU A 12 13.08 6.25 6.14
CA GLU A 12 11.85 5.89 5.43
C GLU A 12 10.67 6.81 5.80
N LYS A 13 10.54 7.23 7.05
CA LYS A 13 9.48 8.16 7.49
C LYS A 13 9.57 9.50 6.77
N LEU A 14 10.76 10.06 6.69
CA LEU A 14 10.95 11.39 6.08
C LEU A 14 10.75 11.33 4.56
N THR A 15 11.25 10.29 3.89
CA THR A 15 11.02 10.11 2.45
C THR A 15 9.55 9.80 2.13
N THR A 16 8.83 9.15 3.02
CA THR A 16 7.38 8.94 2.95
C THR A 16 6.63 10.28 3.07
N TRP A 17 7.00 11.12 4.04
CA TRP A 17 6.41 12.44 4.20
C TRP A 17 6.67 13.37 3.00
N ILE A 18 7.88 13.36 2.45
CA ILE A 18 8.18 14.10 1.20
C ILE A 18 7.26 13.65 0.06
N SER A 19 7.05 12.34 -0.09
CA SER A 19 6.16 11.78 -1.12
C SER A 19 4.71 12.22 -0.93
N GLU A 20 4.22 12.25 0.33
CA GLU A 20 2.90 12.74 0.71
C GLU A 20 2.73 14.22 0.34
N VAL A 21 3.65 15.08 0.77
CA VAL A 21 3.59 16.53 0.52
C VAL A 21 3.62 16.85 -0.97
N ILE A 22 4.43 16.15 -1.75
CA ILE A 22 4.47 16.35 -3.21
C ILE A 22 3.15 15.92 -3.85
N ALA A 23 2.52 14.85 -3.36
CA ALA A 23 1.24 14.37 -3.87
C ALA A 23 0.08 15.34 -3.56
N GLU A 24 0.17 16.16 -2.51
CA GLU A 24 -0.78 17.26 -2.27
C GLU A 24 -0.81 18.28 -3.43
N GLY A 25 0.34 18.50 -4.06
CA GLY A 25 0.46 19.40 -5.22
C GLY A 25 0.12 18.74 -6.55
N SER A 26 0.62 17.51 -6.78
CA SER A 26 0.44 16.79 -8.04
C SER A 26 0.65 15.29 -7.90
N ALA A 27 -0.41 14.51 -8.06
CA ALA A 27 -0.34 13.05 -8.09
C ALA A 27 0.58 12.54 -9.22
N SER A 28 0.52 13.12 -10.41
CA SER A 28 1.39 12.74 -11.54
C SER A 28 2.86 12.96 -11.23
N PHE A 29 3.22 14.11 -10.66
CA PHE A 29 4.60 14.39 -10.30
C PHE A 29 5.08 13.49 -9.16
N ALA A 30 4.25 13.24 -8.16
CA ALA A 30 4.56 12.32 -7.06
C ALA A 30 4.87 10.91 -7.56
N ILE A 31 4.08 10.37 -8.49
CA ILE A 31 4.34 9.05 -9.09
C ILE A 31 5.61 9.06 -9.95
N THR A 32 5.88 10.13 -10.72
CA THR A 32 7.13 10.29 -11.45
C THR A 32 8.34 10.26 -10.51
N LEU A 33 8.29 11.04 -9.42
CA LEU A 33 9.36 11.10 -8.44
C LEU A 33 9.53 9.78 -7.69
N THR A 34 8.44 9.19 -7.18
CA THR A 34 8.52 7.93 -6.42
C THR A 34 8.93 6.75 -7.29
N GLY A 35 8.58 6.74 -8.57
CA GLY A 35 9.10 5.79 -9.55
C GLY A 35 10.61 5.90 -9.72
N HIS A 36 11.14 7.13 -9.71
CA HIS A 36 12.56 7.40 -9.80
C HIS A 36 13.31 7.06 -8.51
N ILE A 37 13.00 7.75 -7.39
CA ILE A 37 13.74 7.62 -6.13
C ILE A 37 13.38 6.37 -5.32
N GLY A 38 12.17 5.81 -5.50
CA GLY A 38 11.68 4.68 -4.75
C GLY A 38 12.13 3.35 -5.35
N ILE A 39 11.60 2.97 -6.50
CA ILE A 39 11.85 1.64 -7.08
C ILE A 39 12.96 1.63 -8.14
N GLY A 40 13.14 2.73 -8.90
CA GLY A 40 14.16 2.84 -9.93
C GLY A 40 15.58 2.94 -9.36
N MET A 41 15.78 3.82 -8.36
CA MET A 41 17.10 4.06 -7.74
C MET A 41 17.42 3.05 -6.64
N LEU A 42 16.47 2.74 -5.75
CA LEU A 42 16.74 1.86 -4.59
C LEU A 42 17.08 0.43 -4.99
N ALA A 43 16.65 -0.04 -6.18
CA ALA A 43 17.10 -1.32 -6.71
C ALA A 43 18.64 -1.36 -6.87
N ILE A 44 19.24 -0.26 -7.32
CA ILE A 44 20.70 -0.13 -7.45
C ILE A 44 21.35 0.03 -6.07
N VAL A 45 20.76 0.83 -5.18
CA VAL A 45 21.29 1.06 -3.82
C VAL A 45 21.41 -0.24 -3.05
N TYR A 46 20.38 -1.08 -3.03
CA TYR A 46 20.33 -2.30 -2.21
C TYR A 46 20.84 -3.55 -2.92
N SER A 47 20.98 -3.53 -4.25
CA SER A 47 21.34 -4.73 -5.00
C SER A 47 22.47 -4.55 -6.00
N GLY A 48 22.91 -3.30 -6.27
CA GLY A 48 24.05 -3.00 -7.10
C GLY A 48 25.37 -3.33 -6.40
N ASN A 49 26.35 -3.84 -7.15
CA ASN A 49 27.73 -3.90 -6.69
C ASN A 49 28.36 -2.47 -6.70
N SER A 50 29.58 -2.33 -6.16
CA SER A 50 30.25 -1.03 -6.08
C SER A 50 30.37 -0.33 -7.43
N SER A 51 30.74 -1.05 -8.49
CA SER A 51 30.85 -0.49 -9.84
C SER A 51 29.52 0.05 -10.38
N ALA A 52 28.40 -0.69 -10.17
CA ALA A 52 27.09 -0.25 -10.57
C ALA A 52 26.64 0.99 -9.78
N LYS A 53 26.87 1.02 -8.47
CA LYS A 53 26.54 2.17 -7.60
C LYS A 53 27.33 3.42 -8.02
N GLU A 54 28.64 3.33 -8.16
CA GLU A 54 29.52 4.44 -8.58
C GLU A 54 29.15 4.96 -9.97
N ARG A 55 28.79 4.08 -10.88
CA ARG A 55 28.45 4.44 -12.26
C ARG A 55 27.10 5.11 -12.39
N TYR A 56 26.08 4.66 -11.67
CA TYR A 56 24.68 5.05 -11.94
C TYR A 56 24.10 6.00 -10.91
N LEU A 57 24.47 5.89 -9.62
CA LEU A 57 23.85 6.70 -8.57
C LEU A 57 24.10 8.21 -8.71
N PRO A 58 25.30 8.71 -9.07
CA PRO A 58 25.53 10.16 -9.17
C PRO A 58 24.58 10.86 -10.15
N SER A 59 24.40 10.29 -11.36
CA SER A 59 23.50 10.86 -12.38
C SER A 59 22.02 10.74 -12.02
N LEU A 60 21.64 9.69 -11.25
CA LEU A 60 20.28 9.56 -10.73
C LEU A 60 20.01 10.54 -9.59
N LEU A 61 20.97 10.76 -8.70
CA LEU A 61 20.83 11.69 -7.56
C LEU A 61 20.78 13.15 -7.99
N SER A 62 21.56 13.52 -9.02
CA SER A 62 21.50 14.88 -9.61
C SER A 62 20.24 15.13 -10.43
N GLY A 63 19.49 14.07 -10.79
CA GLY A 63 18.37 14.17 -11.72
C GLY A 63 18.76 14.32 -13.19
N GLU A 64 20.05 14.22 -13.54
CA GLU A 64 20.53 14.18 -14.93
C GLU A 64 19.94 12.98 -15.67
N LYS A 65 19.86 11.84 -15.00
CA LYS A 65 19.16 10.64 -15.49
C LYS A 65 18.02 10.26 -14.54
N ILE A 66 16.92 9.83 -15.13
CA ILE A 66 15.76 9.37 -14.37
C ILE A 66 15.72 7.85 -14.35
N GLY A 67 15.49 7.28 -13.16
CA GLY A 67 15.36 5.85 -12.96
C GLY A 67 13.98 5.34 -13.33
N CYS A 68 13.97 4.15 -13.94
CA CYS A 68 12.78 3.40 -14.34
C CYS A 68 12.84 1.98 -13.80
N PHE A 69 11.67 1.40 -13.52
CA PHE A 69 11.54 0.01 -13.09
C PHE A 69 10.64 -0.76 -14.07
N ALA A 70 11.23 -1.68 -14.82
CA ALA A 70 10.61 -2.37 -15.93
C ALA A 70 10.42 -3.87 -15.62
N LEU A 71 9.34 -4.20 -14.92
CA LEU A 71 8.99 -5.55 -14.49
C LEU A 71 7.92 -6.18 -15.37
N THR A 72 6.78 -5.49 -15.53
CA THR A 72 5.57 -5.96 -16.20
C THR A 72 5.81 -6.23 -17.69
N GLU A 73 5.22 -7.31 -18.22
CA GLU A 73 5.18 -7.63 -19.64
C GLU A 73 3.74 -7.65 -20.15
N PRO A 74 3.49 -7.62 -21.47
CA PRO A 74 2.14 -7.62 -22.03
C PRO A 74 1.23 -8.74 -21.50
N GLU A 75 1.76 -9.93 -21.28
CA GLU A 75 1.02 -11.10 -20.82
C GLU A 75 1.23 -11.41 -19.32
N TYR A 76 2.17 -10.72 -18.64
CA TYR A 76 2.59 -11.01 -17.26
C TYR A 76 2.55 -9.74 -16.40
N GLY A 77 1.39 -9.47 -15.81
CA GLY A 77 1.21 -8.38 -14.83
C GLY A 77 1.35 -8.89 -13.40
N SER A 78 0.32 -9.55 -12.88
CA SER A 78 0.33 -10.10 -11.51
C SER A 78 1.28 -11.27 -11.35
N ASP A 79 1.41 -12.15 -12.36
CA ASP A 79 2.38 -13.23 -12.40
C ASP A 79 3.72 -12.76 -13.00
N ALA A 80 4.32 -11.73 -12.40
CA ALA A 80 5.52 -11.07 -12.91
C ALA A 80 6.77 -11.99 -12.95
N LEU A 81 6.82 -13.01 -12.11
CA LEU A 81 7.96 -13.94 -12.05
C LEU A 81 7.98 -14.93 -13.23
N SER A 82 6.85 -15.14 -13.89
CA SER A 82 6.70 -15.95 -15.10
C SER A 82 7.00 -15.20 -16.40
N ALA A 83 7.47 -13.95 -16.30
CA ALA A 83 7.84 -13.09 -17.43
C ALA A 83 8.80 -13.79 -18.42
N LYS A 84 8.68 -13.47 -19.72
CA LYS A 84 9.35 -14.18 -20.83
C LYS A 84 10.54 -13.43 -21.43
N THR A 85 10.80 -12.18 -21.08
CA THR A 85 12.05 -11.50 -21.47
C THR A 85 13.23 -12.38 -21.11
N THR A 86 14.14 -12.62 -22.06
CA THR A 86 15.29 -13.53 -21.90
C THR A 86 16.59 -12.76 -21.77
N ALA A 87 17.55 -13.30 -21.01
CA ALA A 87 18.92 -12.80 -20.87
C ALA A 87 19.89 -13.94 -21.14
N ILE A 88 20.45 -14.00 -22.34
CA ILE A 88 21.37 -15.06 -22.78
C ILE A 88 22.80 -14.63 -22.51
N LEU A 89 23.54 -15.41 -21.71
CA LEU A 89 24.96 -15.15 -21.45
C LEU A 89 25.79 -15.41 -22.72
N SER A 90 26.66 -14.48 -23.06
CA SER A 90 27.57 -14.61 -24.19
C SER A 90 28.57 -15.77 -23.98
N PRO A 91 29.11 -16.37 -25.06
CA PRO A 91 30.07 -17.48 -24.94
C PRO A 91 31.34 -17.14 -24.16
N ASP A 92 31.78 -15.87 -24.20
CA ASP A 92 32.93 -15.37 -23.46
C ASP A 92 32.64 -15.05 -21.99
N GLY A 93 31.35 -15.19 -21.54
CA GLY A 93 30.92 -14.96 -20.19
C GLY A 93 30.93 -13.51 -19.74
N LYS A 94 31.11 -12.52 -20.65
CA LYS A 94 31.33 -11.11 -20.27
C LYS A 94 30.06 -10.26 -20.31
N HIS A 95 29.02 -10.69 -21.01
CA HIS A 95 27.79 -9.92 -21.12
C HIS A 95 26.58 -10.83 -21.35
N TYR A 96 25.41 -10.28 -21.04
CA TYR A 96 24.11 -10.85 -21.42
C TYR A 96 23.56 -10.13 -22.66
N SER A 97 22.88 -10.88 -23.51
CA SER A 97 22.02 -10.35 -24.58
C SER A 97 20.58 -10.41 -24.11
N ILE A 98 19.94 -9.26 -23.89
CA ILE A 98 18.58 -9.20 -23.37
C ILE A 98 17.60 -8.93 -24.50
N THR A 99 16.58 -9.81 -24.65
CA THR A 99 15.55 -9.70 -25.69
C THR A 99 14.17 -9.89 -25.08
N GLY A 100 13.24 -8.98 -25.39
CA GLY A 100 11.86 -8.99 -24.94
C GLY A 100 11.19 -7.65 -24.94
N MET A 101 10.05 -7.55 -24.27
CA MET A 101 9.27 -6.31 -24.18
C MET A 101 8.71 -6.14 -22.76
N LYS A 102 8.87 -4.92 -22.22
CA LYS A 102 8.22 -4.54 -20.97
C LYS A 102 7.09 -3.55 -21.27
N GLN A 103 6.05 -3.58 -20.42
CA GLN A 103 4.84 -2.78 -20.58
C GLN A 103 4.63 -1.84 -19.40
N PHE A 104 4.00 -0.72 -19.63
CA PHE A 104 3.63 0.27 -18.61
C PHE A 104 4.79 0.79 -17.76
N THR A 105 5.99 0.93 -18.35
CA THR A 105 7.16 1.40 -17.64
C THR A 105 7.03 2.90 -17.36
N THR A 106 6.90 3.25 -16.08
CA THR A 106 6.86 4.63 -15.60
C THR A 106 8.19 5.34 -15.90
N ASN A 107 8.10 6.62 -16.29
CA ASN A 107 9.22 7.48 -16.66
C ASN A 107 9.94 7.09 -17.96
N ALA A 108 9.55 6.05 -18.68
CA ALA A 108 10.30 5.53 -19.82
C ALA A 108 10.45 6.54 -21.00
N GLY A 109 9.61 7.58 -21.08
CA GLY A 109 9.71 8.59 -22.13
C GLY A 109 10.89 9.54 -21.99
N PHE A 110 11.46 9.66 -20.80
CA PHE A 110 12.65 10.47 -20.47
C PHE A 110 13.61 9.72 -19.53
N GLY A 111 13.39 8.41 -19.36
CA GLY A 111 14.22 7.56 -18.49
C GLY A 111 15.63 7.40 -19.02
N GLY A 112 16.61 7.50 -18.13
CA GLY A 112 18.01 7.32 -18.46
C GLY A 112 18.60 6.00 -17.97
N ILE A 113 18.05 5.44 -16.88
CA ILE A 113 18.50 4.18 -16.27
C ILE A 113 17.30 3.28 -16.01
N PHE A 114 17.41 2.02 -16.43
CA PHE A 114 16.33 1.04 -16.35
C PHE A 114 16.75 -0.16 -15.50
N THR A 115 16.00 -0.46 -14.43
CA THR A 115 16.03 -1.77 -13.77
C THR A 115 15.12 -2.71 -14.54
N VAL A 116 15.68 -3.76 -15.15
CA VAL A 116 14.99 -4.70 -16.02
C VAL A 116 15.10 -6.12 -15.46
N PHE A 117 14.02 -6.89 -15.56
CA PHE A 117 13.98 -8.28 -15.13
C PHE A 117 13.84 -9.21 -16.32
N ALA A 118 14.64 -10.28 -16.36
CA ALA A 118 14.66 -11.26 -17.44
C ALA A 118 14.97 -12.66 -16.93
N GLN A 119 14.53 -13.68 -17.68
CA GLN A 119 14.89 -15.09 -17.44
C GLN A 119 16.29 -15.37 -18.01
N ALA A 120 17.23 -15.76 -17.15
CA ALA A 120 18.51 -16.29 -17.56
C ALA A 120 18.40 -17.81 -17.70
N PRO A 121 18.49 -18.39 -18.93
CA PRO A 121 18.27 -19.80 -19.15
C PRO A 121 19.15 -20.69 -18.25
N GLY A 122 18.51 -21.64 -17.57
CA GLY A 122 19.17 -22.55 -16.61
C GLY A 122 19.56 -21.91 -15.26
N LYS A 123 19.35 -20.59 -15.09
CA LYS A 123 19.68 -19.87 -13.87
C LYS A 123 18.49 -19.17 -13.22
N GLY A 124 17.46 -18.80 -13.98
CA GLY A 124 16.20 -18.26 -13.50
C GLY A 124 16.08 -16.74 -13.60
N PHE A 125 15.05 -16.21 -12.96
CA PHE A 125 14.64 -14.79 -12.98
C PHE A 125 15.72 -13.90 -12.36
N THR A 126 16.25 -12.95 -13.14
CA THR A 126 17.42 -12.12 -12.79
C THR A 126 17.11 -10.65 -13.03
N ALA A 127 17.65 -9.78 -12.19
CA ALA A 127 17.54 -8.33 -12.30
C ALA A 127 18.83 -7.72 -12.91
N PHE A 128 18.65 -6.72 -13.77
CA PHE A 128 19.73 -6.03 -14.47
C PHE A 128 19.55 -4.52 -14.43
N VAL A 129 20.63 -3.75 -14.42
CA VAL A 129 20.60 -2.32 -14.66
C VAL A 129 21.11 -2.02 -16.08
N LEU A 130 20.31 -1.23 -16.84
CA LEU A 130 20.61 -0.86 -18.22
C LEU A 130 20.66 0.67 -18.35
N ASP A 131 21.62 1.16 -19.16
CA ASP A 131 21.60 2.55 -19.61
C ASP A 131 20.57 2.71 -20.73
N GLY A 132 19.77 3.77 -20.71
CA GLY A 132 18.76 4.07 -21.73
C GLY A 132 19.31 4.32 -23.13
N SER A 133 20.61 4.66 -23.23
CA SER A 133 21.33 4.82 -24.48
C SER A 133 21.87 3.53 -25.08
N SER A 134 21.66 2.37 -24.41
CA SER A 134 22.16 1.08 -24.89
C SER A 134 21.62 0.73 -26.28
N PRO A 135 22.46 0.34 -27.26
CA PRO A 135 21.99 -0.13 -28.56
C PRO A 135 21.00 -1.28 -28.40
N GLY A 136 19.90 -1.24 -29.16
CA GLY A 136 18.83 -2.23 -29.10
C GLY A 136 17.74 -1.92 -28.05
N LEU A 137 17.94 -0.91 -27.18
CA LEU A 137 16.91 -0.43 -26.26
C LEU A 137 16.14 0.71 -26.92
N SER A 138 14.80 0.59 -26.93
CA SER A 138 13.92 1.65 -27.40
C SER A 138 12.61 1.67 -26.63
N THR A 139 11.88 2.78 -26.72
CA THR A 139 10.58 2.92 -26.04
C THR A 139 9.46 3.07 -27.05
N GLY A 140 8.27 2.52 -26.74
CA GLY A 140 7.06 2.72 -27.51
C GLY A 140 6.50 4.14 -27.37
N ARG A 141 5.30 4.33 -27.92
CA ARG A 141 4.55 5.59 -27.76
C ARG A 141 4.04 5.76 -26.33
N GLU A 142 3.70 7.01 -25.99
CA GLU A 142 3.06 7.35 -24.72
C GLU A 142 1.68 6.69 -24.61
N GLU A 143 1.39 6.05 -23.48
CA GLU A 143 0.08 5.45 -23.22
C GLU A 143 -0.99 6.54 -22.98
N LYS A 144 -2.16 6.36 -23.59
CA LYS A 144 -3.33 7.24 -23.40
C LYS A 144 -4.07 6.80 -22.14
N LYS A 145 -3.66 7.27 -20.98
CA LYS A 145 -4.20 6.87 -19.67
C LYS A 145 -5.48 7.61 -19.30
N MET A 146 -6.31 6.99 -18.47
CA MET A 146 -7.49 7.59 -17.85
C MET A 146 -7.12 8.78 -16.94
N GLY A 147 -6.10 8.61 -16.10
CA GLY A 147 -5.54 9.59 -15.16
C GLY A 147 -4.02 9.59 -15.21
N LEU A 148 -3.37 10.32 -14.27
CA LEU A 148 -1.91 10.51 -14.19
C LEU A 148 -1.32 10.92 -15.55
N LYS A 149 -1.98 11.83 -16.24
CA LYS A 149 -1.60 12.24 -17.62
C LYS A 149 -0.27 12.98 -17.67
N GLY A 150 0.18 13.55 -16.54
CA GLY A 150 1.47 14.20 -16.41
C GLY A 150 2.65 13.24 -16.16
N THR A 151 2.40 11.93 -15.99
CA THR A 151 3.44 10.91 -15.82
C THR A 151 3.67 10.20 -17.15
N SER A 152 4.92 10.11 -17.61
CA SER A 152 5.26 9.29 -18.78
C SER A 152 5.07 7.81 -18.46
N THR A 153 4.47 7.07 -19.40
CA THR A 153 4.28 5.62 -19.30
C THR A 153 4.36 5.02 -20.69
N ARG A 154 5.36 4.17 -20.93
CA ARG A 154 5.60 3.56 -22.26
C ARG A 154 5.96 2.08 -22.11
N SER A 155 5.87 1.36 -23.22
CA SER A 155 6.53 0.07 -23.34
C SER A 155 8.05 0.27 -23.53
N LEU A 156 8.83 -0.71 -23.07
CA LEU A 156 10.28 -0.80 -23.27
C LEU A 156 10.56 -2.00 -24.18
N ILE A 157 11.22 -1.77 -25.30
CA ILE A 157 11.55 -2.79 -26.30
C ILE A 157 13.05 -3.08 -26.19
N LEU A 158 13.37 -4.35 -26.05
CA LEU A 158 14.72 -4.88 -25.87
C LEU A 158 15.04 -5.81 -27.04
N ASP A 159 15.87 -5.36 -27.95
CA ASP A 159 16.29 -6.12 -29.13
C ASP A 159 17.80 -6.43 -29.03
N HIS A 160 18.11 -7.59 -28.49
CA HIS A 160 19.49 -8.06 -28.27
C HIS A 160 20.37 -7.03 -27.52
N VAL A 161 19.81 -6.36 -26.51
CA VAL A 161 20.54 -5.36 -25.73
C VAL A 161 21.70 -6.01 -25.00
N LYS A 162 22.91 -5.54 -25.30
CA LYS A 162 24.13 -6.04 -24.69
C LYS A 162 24.36 -5.42 -23.29
N VAL A 163 24.35 -6.25 -22.26
CA VAL A 163 24.45 -5.83 -20.85
C VAL A 163 25.65 -6.53 -20.20
N PRO A 164 26.64 -5.81 -19.70
CA PRO A 164 27.77 -6.37 -18.97
C PRO A 164 27.36 -7.22 -17.76
N VAL A 165 28.08 -8.27 -17.43
CA VAL A 165 27.75 -9.15 -16.30
C VAL A 165 27.79 -8.41 -14.96
N GLU A 166 28.61 -7.37 -14.82
CA GLU A 166 28.67 -6.50 -13.65
C GLU A 166 27.42 -5.64 -13.45
N ASN A 167 26.56 -5.55 -14.44
CA ASN A 167 25.27 -4.86 -14.35
C ASN A 167 24.12 -5.75 -13.82
N VAL A 168 24.41 -6.96 -13.38
CA VAL A 168 23.45 -7.77 -12.63
C VAL A 168 23.20 -7.12 -11.26
N LEU A 169 21.94 -6.97 -10.89
CA LEU A 169 21.54 -6.50 -9.57
C LEU A 169 21.26 -7.70 -8.64
N GLY A 170 22.02 -7.81 -7.58
CA GLY A 170 22.00 -8.97 -6.68
C GLY A 170 22.63 -10.21 -7.31
N GLU A 171 22.04 -11.37 -7.08
CA GLU A 171 22.52 -12.66 -7.57
C GLU A 171 21.73 -13.12 -8.80
N VAL A 172 22.42 -13.75 -9.76
CA VAL A 172 21.79 -14.39 -10.93
C VAL A 172 20.78 -15.45 -10.47
N GLY A 173 19.57 -15.42 -11.01
CA GLY A 173 18.49 -16.32 -10.63
C GLY A 173 17.69 -15.88 -9.39
N ARG A 174 18.12 -14.82 -8.70
CA ARG A 174 17.45 -14.29 -7.51
C ARG A 174 16.82 -12.91 -7.71
N GLY A 175 16.53 -12.52 -8.93
CA GLY A 175 15.87 -11.24 -9.25
C GLY A 175 14.53 -11.03 -8.54
N HIS A 176 13.84 -12.11 -8.12
CA HIS A 176 12.63 -12.03 -7.31
C HIS A 176 12.87 -11.36 -5.95
N VAL A 177 14.06 -11.51 -5.35
CA VAL A 177 14.40 -10.83 -4.09
C VAL A 177 14.45 -9.32 -4.31
N VAL A 178 15.06 -8.87 -5.41
CA VAL A 178 15.11 -7.45 -5.79
C VAL A 178 13.70 -6.95 -6.07
N ALA A 179 12.96 -7.64 -6.96
CA ALA A 179 11.62 -7.23 -7.38
C ALA A 179 10.67 -7.05 -6.18
N LEU A 180 10.54 -8.08 -5.34
CA LEU A 180 9.55 -8.08 -4.24
C LEU A 180 9.88 -7.05 -3.15
N ASN A 181 11.18 -6.84 -2.82
CA ASN A 181 11.55 -5.82 -1.84
C ASN A 181 11.37 -4.40 -2.37
N MET A 182 11.67 -4.15 -3.65
CA MET A 182 11.36 -2.86 -4.27
C MET A 182 9.86 -2.60 -4.30
N LEU A 183 9.04 -3.60 -4.59
CA LEU A 183 7.57 -3.49 -4.50
C LEU A 183 7.10 -3.18 -3.07
N ASN A 184 7.72 -3.73 -2.02
CA ASN A 184 7.36 -3.39 -0.64
C ASN A 184 7.59 -1.89 -0.36
N LEU A 185 8.73 -1.34 -0.73
CA LEU A 185 9.01 0.10 -0.60
C LEU A 185 8.10 0.94 -1.51
N GLY A 186 7.85 0.48 -2.74
CA GLY A 186 6.91 1.11 -3.68
C GLY A 186 5.50 1.22 -3.11
N ARG A 187 5.02 0.19 -2.42
CA ARG A 187 3.71 0.17 -1.75
C ARG A 187 3.59 1.27 -0.68
N ILE A 188 4.62 1.47 0.14
CA ILE A 188 4.67 2.58 1.13
C ILE A 188 4.59 3.92 0.39
N LYS A 189 5.35 4.11 -0.70
CA LYS A 189 5.33 5.36 -1.47
C LYS A 189 4.00 5.63 -2.15
N VAL A 190 3.35 4.60 -2.72
CA VAL A 190 1.99 4.71 -3.26
C VAL A 190 1.01 5.11 -2.17
N ALA A 191 1.09 4.49 -0.99
CA ALA A 191 0.22 4.85 0.14
C ALA A 191 0.43 6.31 0.57
N ALA A 192 1.68 6.80 0.60
CA ALA A 192 1.99 8.21 0.87
C ALA A 192 1.35 9.14 -0.16
N CYS A 193 1.46 8.80 -1.45
CA CYS A 193 0.80 9.58 -2.52
C CYS A 193 -0.73 9.57 -2.36
N CYS A 194 -1.33 8.46 -1.95
CA CYS A 194 -2.77 8.37 -1.69
C CYS A 194 -3.18 9.28 -0.52
N VAL A 195 -2.44 9.28 0.58
CA VAL A 195 -2.72 10.12 1.76
C VAL A 195 -2.60 11.61 1.40
N GLY A 196 -1.55 12.02 0.69
CA GLY A 196 -1.38 13.41 0.26
C GLY A 196 -2.50 13.89 -0.67
N SER A 197 -2.89 13.05 -1.65
CA SER A 197 -4.02 13.35 -2.53
C SER A 197 -5.34 13.44 -1.78
N ALA A 198 -5.59 12.54 -0.81
CA ALA A 198 -6.79 12.57 0.03
C ALA A 198 -6.85 13.83 0.90
N ARG A 199 -5.72 14.27 1.47
CA ARG A 199 -5.62 15.52 2.24
C ARG A 199 -6.04 16.72 1.42
N THR A 200 -5.58 16.82 0.17
CA THR A 200 -5.98 17.88 -0.76
C THR A 200 -7.48 17.83 -1.05
N LEU A 201 -8.03 16.66 -1.35
CA LEU A 201 -9.46 16.51 -1.64
C LEU A 201 -10.35 16.87 -0.45
N ILE A 202 -9.94 16.54 0.77
CA ILE A 202 -10.66 16.97 1.99
C ILE A 202 -10.61 18.49 2.11
N ARG A 203 -9.47 19.14 1.90
CA ARG A 203 -9.35 20.60 1.94
C ARG A 203 -10.25 21.27 0.93
N GLU A 204 -10.21 20.84 -0.33
CA GLU A 204 -11.06 21.36 -1.40
C GLU A 204 -12.56 21.16 -1.09
N SER A 205 -12.93 20.00 -0.56
CA SER A 205 -14.30 19.71 -0.16
C SER A 205 -14.80 20.60 0.99
N LEU A 206 -13.95 20.88 1.97
CA LEU A 206 -14.27 21.79 3.09
C LEU A 206 -14.51 23.20 2.58
N SER A 207 -13.60 23.74 1.75
CA SER A 207 -13.73 25.09 1.17
C SER A 207 -15.02 25.20 0.35
N TYR A 208 -15.21 24.28 -0.58
CA TYR A 208 -16.41 24.29 -1.42
C TYR A 208 -17.69 24.16 -0.62
N ALA A 209 -17.73 23.30 0.41
CA ALA A 209 -18.93 23.12 1.24
C ALA A 209 -19.28 24.36 2.06
N GLN A 210 -18.29 25.16 2.47
CA GLN A 210 -18.50 26.43 3.20
C GLN A 210 -18.99 27.55 2.27
N GLU A 211 -18.55 27.60 1.03
CA GLU A 211 -18.88 28.65 0.06
C GLU A 211 -20.20 28.36 -0.68
N ARG A 212 -20.42 27.13 -1.11
CA ARG A 212 -21.59 26.73 -1.90
C ARG A 212 -22.87 26.82 -1.08
N ARG A 213 -23.82 27.59 -1.56
CA ARG A 213 -25.13 27.75 -0.90
C ARG A 213 -26.25 27.09 -1.69
N GLN A 214 -27.09 26.37 -0.99
CA GLN A 214 -28.37 25.83 -1.48
C GLN A 214 -29.41 25.93 -0.36
N PHE A 215 -30.68 26.04 -0.70
CA PHE A 215 -31.76 26.20 0.26
C PHE A 215 -31.50 27.33 1.29
N GLY A 216 -30.90 28.43 0.83
CA GLY A 216 -30.61 29.61 1.62
C GLY A 216 -29.42 29.56 2.57
N LYS A 217 -28.66 28.45 2.64
CA LYS A 217 -27.54 28.27 3.56
C LYS A 217 -26.36 27.50 2.92
N PRO A 218 -25.12 27.58 3.50
CA PRO A 218 -24.00 26.79 3.03
C PRO A 218 -24.29 25.29 3.09
N ILE A 219 -23.82 24.53 2.09
CA ILE A 219 -24.06 23.07 2.08
C ILE A 219 -23.37 22.36 3.24
N ALA A 220 -22.30 22.92 3.81
CA ALA A 220 -21.67 22.44 5.04
C ALA A 220 -22.62 22.34 6.25
N SER A 221 -23.75 23.04 6.24
CA SER A 221 -24.75 22.96 7.31
C SER A 221 -25.69 21.76 7.22
N PHE A 222 -25.65 21.00 6.13
CA PHE A 222 -26.50 19.83 5.97
C PHE A 222 -25.84 18.57 6.56
N GLY A 223 -26.63 17.78 7.30
CA GLY A 223 -26.14 16.58 8.00
C GLY A 223 -25.49 15.54 7.07
N LEU A 224 -26.00 15.35 5.85
CA LEU A 224 -25.41 14.43 4.88
C LEU A 224 -24.03 14.89 4.37
N ILE A 225 -23.81 16.20 4.23
CA ILE A 225 -22.49 16.74 3.88
C ILE A 225 -21.51 16.58 5.06
N GLN A 226 -21.98 16.88 6.29
CA GLN A 226 -21.17 16.68 7.48
C GLN A 226 -20.76 15.22 7.68
N GLN A 227 -21.68 14.29 7.42
CA GLN A 227 -21.40 12.86 7.44
C GLN A 227 -20.29 12.48 6.45
N LYS A 228 -20.38 12.92 5.20
CA LYS A 228 -19.35 12.69 4.19
C LYS A 228 -17.98 13.20 4.65
N LEU A 229 -17.89 14.45 5.09
CA LEU A 229 -16.66 15.06 5.58
C LEU A 229 -16.08 14.29 6.79
N GLY A 230 -16.92 13.86 7.72
CA GLY A 230 -16.51 13.07 8.88
C GLY A 230 -15.93 11.71 8.49
N ARG A 231 -16.59 11.01 7.56
CA ARG A 231 -16.12 9.72 7.05
C ARG A 231 -14.84 9.83 6.22
N MET A 232 -14.74 10.83 5.34
CA MET A 232 -13.52 11.11 4.58
C MET A 232 -12.33 11.30 5.53
N ALA A 233 -12.50 12.09 6.59
CA ALA A 233 -11.46 12.31 7.57
C ALA A 233 -11.09 11.04 8.36
N ALA A 234 -12.05 10.19 8.71
CA ALA A 234 -11.79 8.93 9.40
C ALA A 234 -10.98 7.96 8.54
N GLN A 235 -11.36 7.79 7.26
CA GLN A 235 -10.62 6.96 6.30
C GLN A 235 -9.19 7.47 6.10
N MET A 236 -9.02 8.78 5.93
CA MET A 236 -7.69 9.38 5.82
C MET A 236 -6.87 9.20 7.10
N PHE A 237 -7.47 9.39 8.29
CA PHE A 237 -6.77 9.22 9.57
C PHE A 237 -6.26 7.80 9.75
N ALA A 238 -7.07 6.80 9.39
CA ALA A 238 -6.69 5.39 9.40
C ALA A 238 -5.51 5.14 8.43
N ALA A 239 -5.61 5.62 7.18
CA ALA A 239 -4.59 5.45 6.15
C ALA A 239 -3.25 6.07 6.55
N GLU A 240 -3.27 7.30 7.06
CA GLU A 240 -2.09 8.00 7.52
C GLU A 240 -1.46 7.33 8.75
N SER A 241 -2.28 6.83 9.68
CA SER A 241 -1.82 6.12 10.88
C SER A 241 -1.11 4.82 10.54
N THR A 242 -1.67 4.01 9.63
CA THR A 242 -1.05 2.76 9.16
C THR A 242 0.22 3.03 8.35
N LEU A 243 0.22 4.06 7.51
CA LEU A 243 1.35 4.46 6.69
C LEU A 243 2.59 4.78 7.55
N TYR A 244 2.45 5.69 8.50
CA TYR A 244 3.60 6.11 9.32
C TYR A 244 4.01 5.07 10.37
N ARG A 245 3.09 4.24 10.83
CA ARG A 245 3.45 3.05 11.63
C ARG A 245 4.31 2.09 10.81
N THR A 246 3.90 1.75 9.60
CA THR A 246 4.64 0.83 8.72
C THR A 246 5.99 1.40 8.30
N ALA A 247 6.04 2.66 7.87
CA ALA A 247 7.30 3.35 7.55
C ALA A 247 8.26 3.38 8.75
N GLY A 248 7.74 3.62 9.95
CA GLY A 248 8.51 3.60 11.20
C GLY A 248 9.05 2.22 11.56
N LEU A 249 8.28 1.15 11.33
CA LEU A 249 8.71 -0.23 11.57
C LEU A 249 9.83 -0.63 10.59
N VAL A 250 9.69 -0.33 9.31
CA VAL A 250 10.72 -0.59 8.29
C VAL A 250 12.00 0.21 8.60
N GLU A 251 11.88 1.51 8.89
CA GLU A 251 13.02 2.36 9.26
C GLU A 251 13.73 1.83 10.51
N GLY A 252 12.97 1.46 11.56
CA GLY A 252 13.50 0.92 12.80
C GLY A 252 14.28 -0.37 12.59
N ALA A 253 13.78 -1.28 11.74
CA ALA A 253 14.46 -2.53 11.45
C ALA A 253 15.77 -2.32 10.68
N VAL A 254 15.79 -1.41 9.71
CA VAL A 254 16.99 -1.10 8.94
C VAL A 254 18.03 -0.35 9.79
N SER A 255 17.59 0.60 10.62
CA SER A 255 18.49 1.42 11.46
C SER A 255 19.21 0.63 12.58
N GLN A 256 18.68 -0.52 12.96
CA GLN A 256 19.31 -1.42 13.93
C GLN A 256 20.47 -2.24 13.33
N LEU A 257 20.64 -2.22 12.01
CA LEU A 257 21.70 -2.95 11.34
C LEU A 257 23.03 -2.18 11.46
N SER A 258 24.09 -2.86 11.91
CA SER A 258 25.44 -2.32 11.87
C SER A 258 25.94 -2.25 10.41
N MET A 259 26.60 -1.16 10.06
CA MET A 259 27.33 -1.07 8.78
C MET A 259 28.41 -2.15 8.71
N GLY A 260 28.66 -2.69 7.53
CA GLY A 260 29.67 -3.72 7.31
C GLY A 260 29.31 -4.68 6.17
N ASN A 261 30.02 -5.79 6.07
CA ASN A 261 29.81 -6.79 5.03
C ASN A 261 28.33 -7.24 4.94
N ASN A 262 27.81 -7.29 3.72
CA ASN A 262 26.41 -7.69 3.42
C ASN A 262 25.34 -6.78 4.02
N TYR A 263 25.64 -5.50 4.32
CA TYR A 263 24.66 -4.55 4.84
C TYR A 263 23.41 -4.49 3.95
N ASP A 264 23.57 -4.33 2.64
CA ASP A 264 22.47 -4.20 1.69
C ASP A 264 21.55 -5.45 1.70
N ALA A 265 22.14 -6.64 1.71
CA ALA A 265 21.38 -7.89 1.77
C ALA A 265 20.59 -8.03 3.09
N ARG A 266 21.18 -7.60 4.21
CA ARG A 266 20.50 -7.58 5.52
C ARG A 266 19.39 -6.53 5.54
N ALA A 267 19.62 -5.36 4.92
CA ALA A 267 18.58 -4.33 4.80
C ALA A 267 17.40 -4.82 3.96
N LEU A 268 17.63 -5.47 2.82
CA LEU A 268 16.57 -6.12 2.03
C LEU A 268 15.81 -7.17 2.83
N GLN A 269 16.51 -7.99 3.62
CA GLN A 269 15.87 -8.96 4.50
C GLN A 269 15.00 -8.27 5.55
N ALA A 270 15.49 -7.21 6.20
CA ALA A 270 14.75 -6.43 7.19
C ALA A 270 13.49 -5.77 6.60
N ILE A 271 13.59 -5.20 5.39
CA ILE A 271 12.44 -4.66 4.64
C ILE A 271 11.43 -5.78 4.36
N GLY A 272 11.91 -6.95 3.92
CA GLY A 272 11.08 -8.11 3.60
C GLY A 272 10.28 -8.65 4.78
N GLU A 273 10.71 -8.43 6.02
CA GLU A 273 9.99 -8.84 7.22
C GLU A 273 8.63 -8.15 7.37
N TYR A 274 8.48 -6.94 6.81
CA TYR A 274 7.26 -6.14 6.85
C TYR A 274 6.46 -6.17 5.54
N ALA A 275 6.63 -7.23 4.74
CA ALA A 275 5.94 -7.36 3.45
C ALA A 275 4.41 -7.40 3.60
N ALA A 276 3.88 -7.99 4.68
CA ALA A 276 2.44 -7.98 4.98
C ALA A 276 1.94 -6.57 5.26
N GLU A 277 2.63 -5.81 6.12
CA GLU A 277 2.28 -4.44 6.47
C GLU A 277 2.39 -3.50 5.26
N CYS A 278 3.41 -3.68 4.40
CA CYS A 278 3.53 -2.92 3.15
C CYS A 278 2.38 -3.19 2.18
N ALA A 279 1.93 -4.46 2.06
CA ALA A 279 0.77 -4.82 1.25
C ALA A 279 -0.53 -4.25 1.84
N LEU A 280 -0.71 -4.37 3.15
CA LEU A 280 -1.85 -3.90 3.92
C LEU A 280 -2.03 -2.38 3.78
N VAL A 281 -0.96 -1.61 4.01
CA VAL A 281 -1.03 -0.14 3.93
C VAL A 281 -1.35 0.35 2.52
N LYS A 282 -0.86 -0.34 1.48
CA LYS A 282 -1.17 -0.01 0.09
C LYS A 282 -2.65 -0.22 -0.23
N VAL A 283 -3.22 -1.35 0.18
CA VAL A 283 -4.64 -1.63 -0.02
C VAL A 283 -5.47 -0.55 0.68
N GLN A 284 -5.25 -0.38 1.97
CA GLN A 284 -6.01 0.54 2.81
C GLN A 284 -5.93 1.99 2.32
N ALA A 285 -4.74 2.51 2.01
CA ALA A 285 -4.58 3.89 1.57
C ALA A 285 -5.16 4.13 0.16
N SER A 286 -5.03 3.17 -0.76
CA SER A 286 -5.58 3.31 -2.11
C SER A 286 -7.11 3.25 -2.13
N GLU A 287 -7.73 2.45 -1.26
CA GLU A 287 -9.19 2.38 -1.11
C GLU A 287 -9.74 3.59 -0.34
N ALA A 288 -9.01 4.07 0.66
CA ALA A 288 -9.35 5.33 1.34
C ALA A 288 -9.33 6.52 0.39
N LEU A 289 -8.33 6.62 -0.50
CA LEU A 289 -8.28 7.67 -1.52
C LEU A 289 -9.44 7.56 -2.51
N ASP A 290 -9.76 6.35 -2.95
CA ASP A 290 -10.90 6.11 -3.85
C ASP A 290 -12.21 6.60 -3.22
N PHE A 291 -12.46 6.23 -1.96
CA PHE A 291 -13.62 6.70 -1.20
C PHE A 291 -13.62 8.23 -1.05
N VAL A 292 -12.50 8.83 -0.67
CA VAL A 292 -12.39 10.29 -0.50
C VAL A 292 -12.59 11.03 -1.83
N ALA A 293 -12.09 10.49 -2.94
CA ALA A 293 -12.25 11.09 -4.26
C ALA A 293 -13.70 11.03 -4.76
N ASP A 294 -14.39 9.92 -4.51
CA ASP A 294 -15.81 9.75 -4.84
C ASP A 294 -16.69 10.72 -4.03
N GLU A 295 -16.47 10.79 -2.72
CA GLU A 295 -17.21 11.70 -1.85
C GLU A 295 -16.91 13.18 -2.14
N ALA A 296 -15.68 13.53 -2.50
CA ALA A 296 -15.32 14.86 -2.91
C ALA A 296 -16.09 15.26 -4.19
N MET A 297 -16.09 14.39 -5.20
CA MET A 297 -16.88 14.61 -6.42
C MET A 297 -18.36 14.78 -6.11
N GLN A 298 -18.91 13.97 -5.22
CA GLN A 298 -20.31 14.05 -4.81
C GLN A 298 -20.64 15.36 -4.06
N ILE A 299 -19.74 15.86 -3.21
CA ILE A 299 -19.89 17.15 -2.52
C ILE A 299 -19.93 18.32 -3.53
N PHE A 300 -19.11 18.28 -4.57
CA PHE A 300 -19.11 19.27 -5.65
C PHE A 300 -20.36 19.18 -6.54
N GLY A 301 -21.06 18.04 -6.55
CA GLY A 301 -22.23 17.82 -7.39
C GLY A 301 -21.91 17.91 -8.86
N GLY A 302 -22.77 18.55 -9.68
CA GLY A 302 -22.53 18.69 -11.12
C GLY A 302 -21.19 19.36 -11.47
N TYR A 303 -20.72 20.28 -10.66
CA TYR A 303 -19.40 20.89 -10.84
C TYR A 303 -18.25 19.90 -10.62
N GLY A 304 -18.41 18.89 -9.78
CA GLY A 304 -17.42 17.83 -9.60
C GLY A 304 -17.20 16.97 -10.84
N TYR A 305 -18.17 16.90 -11.73
CA TYR A 305 -18.11 16.13 -12.98
C TYR A 305 -17.49 16.90 -14.16
N ILE A 306 -17.20 18.18 -13.97
CA ILE A 306 -16.64 19.09 -15.00
C ILE A 306 -15.13 19.14 -14.86
N GLU A 307 -14.38 19.00 -15.97
CA GLU A 307 -12.90 18.89 -15.98
C GLU A 307 -12.18 20.14 -15.46
N GLU A 308 -12.80 21.31 -15.49
CA GLU A 308 -12.28 22.56 -14.96
C GLU A 308 -12.12 22.54 -13.42
N TYR A 309 -12.81 21.63 -12.75
CA TYR A 309 -12.69 21.45 -11.30
C TYR A 309 -11.71 20.34 -10.94
N PRO A 310 -10.89 20.51 -9.87
CA PRO A 310 -9.79 19.61 -9.58
C PRO A 310 -10.23 18.19 -9.21
N VAL A 311 -11.44 18.03 -8.69
CA VAL A 311 -11.96 16.72 -8.20
C VAL A 311 -12.18 15.70 -9.33
N ALA A 312 -12.58 16.15 -10.54
CA ALA A 312 -12.71 15.27 -11.70
C ALA A 312 -11.37 14.63 -12.10
N ARG A 313 -10.30 15.41 -12.14
CA ARG A 313 -8.94 14.91 -12.38
C ARG A 313 -8.49 13.98 -11.26
N ALA A 314 -8.66 14.38 -10.01
CA ALA A 314 -8.25 13.59 -8.85
C ALA A 314 -8.96 12.23 -8.80
N TYR A 315 -10.23 12.16 -9.15
CA TYR A 315 -11.00 10.91 -9.26
C TYR A 315 -10.38 9.95 -10.29
N ARG A 316 -10.03 10.47 -11.49
CA ARG A 316 -9.35 9.66 -12.51
C ARG A 316 -7.96 9.20 -12.08
N ASP A 317 -7.20 10.09 -11.45
CA ASP A 317 -5.84 9.80 -10.95
C ASP A 317 -5.84 8.76 -9.82
N ALA A 318 -6.86 8.79 -8.95
CA ALA A 318 -7.01 7.85 -7.84
C ALA A 318 -7.13 6.40 -8.30
N ARG A 319 -7.83 6.13 -9.43
CA ARG A 319 -8.25 4.79 -9.82
C ARG A 319 -7.11 3.79 -10.01
N VAL A 320 -5.97 4.20 -10.53
CA VAL A 320 -4.84 3.31 -10.83
C VAL A 320 -4.14 2.80 -9.57
N ASN A 321 -4.27 3.49 -8.43
CA ASN A 321 -3.61 3.11 -7.17
C ASN A 321 -4.07 1.73 -6.65
N ARG A 322 -5.25 1.26 -7.06
CA ARG A 322 -5.73 -0.09 -6.75
C ARG A 322 -5.22 -1.17 -7.72
N ILE A 323 -4.47 -0.76 -8.77
CA ILE A 323 -4.01 -1.66 -9.85
C ILE A 323 -2.52 -1.90 -9.80
N PHE A 324 -1.70 -0.83 -9.80
CA PHE A 324 -0.24 -0.97 -9.83
C PHE A 324 0.36 -1.33 -8.46
N GLU A 325 1.67 -1.68 -8.41
CA GLU A 325 2.37 -2.20 -7.22
C GLU A 325 1.70 -3.49 -6.66
N GLY A 326 1.18 -4.32 -7.58
CA GLY A 326 0.27 -5.43 -7.32
C GLY A 326 -1.18 -4.94 -7.13
N THR A 327 -2.14 -5.61 -7.79
CA THR A 327 -3.55 -5.26 -7.59
C THR A 327 -3.93 -5.44 -6.12
N ASN A 328 -5.00 -4.78 -5.68
CA ASN A 328 -5.44 -4.90 -4.29
C ASN A 328 -5.83 -6.34 -3.94
N GLU A 329 -6.33 -7.12 -4.90
CA GLU A 329 -6.61 -8.55 -4.76
C GLU A 329 -5.31 -9.34 -4.50
N ILE A 330 -4.28 -9.12 -5.31
CA ILE A 330 -2.96 -9.77 -5.12
C ILE A 330 -2.33 -9.38 -3.78
N ASN A 331 -2.47 -8.11 -3.36
CA ASN A 331 -1.97 -7.68 -2.06
C ASN A 331 -2.72 -8.36 -0.91
N ARG A 332 -4.05 -8.55 -1.01
CA ARG A 332 -4.84 -9.30 -0.01
C ARG A 332 -4.35 -10.74 0.13
N LEU A 333 -4.17 -11.43 -0.99
CA LEU A 333 -3.63 -12.81 -0.97
C LEU A 333 -2.21 -12.83 -0.39
N SER A 334 -1.37 -11.85 -0.73
CA SER A 334 0.00 -11.73 -0.22
C SER A 334 0.06 -11.52 1.29
N ILE A 335 -0.88 -10.76 1.90
CA ILE A 335 -0.97 -10.57 3.35
C ILE A 335 -1.14 -11.92 4.04
N ILE A 336 -2.10 -12.72 3.58
CA ILE A 336 -2.43 -14.01 4.19
C ILE A 336 -1.32 -15.05 3.97
N ASP A 337 -0.75 -15.10 2.76
CA ASP A 337 0.39 -15.96 2.47
C ASP A 337 1.60 -15.62 3.35
N TRP A 338 1.84 -14.32 3.62
CA TRP A 338 2.92 -13.89 4.48
C TRP A 338 2.69 -14.28 5.95
N PHE A 339 1.48 -14.14 6.48
CA PHE A 339 1.14 -14.62 7.82
C PHE A 339 1.36 -16.14 7.95
N TYR A 340 0.95 -16.91 6.96
CA TYR A 340 1.18 -18.34 6.91
C TYR A 340 2.67 -18.69 6.90
N ARG A 341 3.48 -18.00 6.09
CA ARG A 341 4.94 -18.20 6.04
C ARG A 341 5.63 -17.87 7.37
N LEU A 342 5.19 -16.83 8.06
CA LEU A 342 5.72 -16.48 9.38
C LEU A 342 5.37 -17.54 10.43
N ASP A 343 4.17 -18.09 10.36
CA ASP A 343 3.76 -19.21 11.22
C ASP A 343 4.59 -20.47 10.94
N GLN A 344 4.80 -20.82 9.67
CA GLN A 344 5.66 -21.96 9.30
C GLN A 344 7.10 -21.82 9.79
N LYS A 345 7.63 -20.60 9.85
CA LYS A 345 8.97 -20.29 10.37
C LYS A 345 9.01 -20.19 11.90
N GLY A 346 7.89 -20.42 12.60
CA GLY A 346 7.78 -20.30 14.06
C GLY A 346 7.91 -18.87 14.58
N ARG A 347 7.76 -17.85 13.72
CA ARG A 347 7.90 -16.44 14.07
C ARG A 347 6.58 -15.77 14.46
N LEU A 348 5.47 -16.35 14.04
CA LEU A 348 4.11 -15.96 14.40
C LEU A 348 3.36 -17.23 14.79
N PRO A 349 2.95 -17.43 16.05
CA PRO A 349 2.29 -18.69 16.48
C PRO A 349 0.80 -18.70 16.08
N LEU A 350 0.50 -18.45 14.82
CA LEU A 350 -0.86 -18.18 14.33
C LEU A 350 -1.75 -19.40 14.44
N ARG A 351 -1.31 -20.58 13.98
CA ARG A 351 -2.11 -21.83 14.03
C ARG A 351 -2.42 -22.24 15.45
N VAL A 352 -1.46 -22.08 16.38
CA VAL A 352 -1.66 -22.43 17.78
C VAL A 352 -2.71 -21.50 18.39
N LYS A 353 -2.52 -20.19 18.23
CA LYS A 353 -3.44 -19.16 18.76
C LYS A 353 -4.84 -19.25 18.13
N ALA A 354 -4.92 -19.56 16.85
CA ALA A 354 -6.20 -19.73 16.16
C ALA A 354 -6.98 -20.95 16.70
N ARG A 355 -6.30 -22.07 16.94
CA ARG A 355 -6.92 -23.25 17.56
C ARG A 355 -7.40 -22.96 18.97
N GLU A 356 -6.56 -22.38 19.81
CA GLU A 356 -6.92 -21.97 21.18
C GLU A 356 -8.16 -21.07 21.20
N ALA A 357 -8.20 -20.06 20.33
CA ALA A 357 -9.32 -19.11 20.23
C ALA A 357 -10.63 -19.84 19.82
N LEU A 358 -10.58 -20.73 18.84
CA LEU A 358 -11.75 -21.47 18.37
C LEU A 358 -12.26 -22.48 19.44
N GLU A 359 -11.37 -23.14 20.15
CA GLU A 359 -11.71 -24.03 21.27
C GLU A 359 -12.38 -23.24 22.40
N GLN A 360 -11.85 -22.06 22.76
CA GLN A 360 -12.47 -21.18 23.78
C GLN A 360 -13.87 -20.74 23.36
N LEU A 361 -14.02 -20.32 22.08
CA LEU A 361 -15.32 -19.92 21.53
C LEU A 361 -16.36 -21.06 21.62
N ARG A 362 -15.99 -22.26 21.20
CA ARG A 362 -16.87 -23.44 21.20
C ARG A 362 -17.22 -23.92 22.62
N ALA A 363 -16.29 -23.76 23.57
CA ALA A 363 -16.51 -24.05 24.98
C ALA A 363 -17.26 -22.93 25.72
N ALA A 364 -17.68 -21.87 25.01
CA ALA A 364 -18.32 -20.68 25.59
C ALA A 364 -17.53 -20.02 26.74
N VAL A 365 -16.20 -20.12 26.70
CA VAL A 365 -15.32 -19.44 27.66
C VAL A 365 -15.33 -17.94 27.32
N PRO A 366 -15.50 -17.04 28.31
CA PRO A 366 -15.51 -15.60 28.09
C PRO A 366 -14.22 -15.14 27.41
N MET A 367 -14.35 -14.37 26.33
CA MET A 367 -13.24 -13.74 25.60
C MET A 367 -13.29 -12.21 25.80
N ALA A 368 -12.18 -11.53 25.55
CA ALA A 368 -12.12 -10.08 25.67
C ALA A 368 -13.18 -9.39 24.80
N GLN A 369 -13.80 -8.35 25.34
CA GLN A 369 -14.88 -7.57 24.69
C GLN A 369 -14.42 -6.17 24.26
N GLU A 370 -13.13 -5.87 24.39
CA GLU A 370 -12.56 -4.65 23.86
C GLU A 370 -12.50 -4.77 22.32
N GLU A 371 -12.86 -3.73 21.56
CA GLU A 371 -13.20 -3.81 20.14
C GLU A 371 -12.06 -4.40 19.30
N ILE A 372 -10.82 -3.93 19.47
CA ILE A 372 -9.68 -4.41 18.68
C ILE A 372 -9.33 -5.86 19.06
N GLN A 373 -9.33 -6.18 20.36
CA GLN A 373 -9.04 -7.56 20.80
C GLN A 373 -10.13 -8.53 20.38
N SER A 374 -11.39 -8.11 20.40
CA SER A 374 -12.52 -8.90 19.88
C SER A 374 -12.38 -9.22 18.40
N ALA A 375 -11.98 -8.23 17.59
CA ALA A 375 -11.72 -8.45 16.17
C ALA A 375 -10.51 -9.36 15.92
N LYS A 376 -9.45 -9.28 16.75
CA LYS A 376 -8.31 -10.22 16.69
C LYS A 376 -8.77 -11.64 17.03
N ASN A 377 -9.61 -11.82 18.04
CA ASN A 377 -10.18 -13.12 18.37
C ASN A 377 -11.05 -13.65 17.24
N LEU A 378 -11.87 -12.79 16.63
CA LEU A 378 -12.65 -13.15 15.44
C LEU A 378 -11.74 -13.63 14.31
N PHE A 379 -10.70 -12.88 13.96
CA PHE A 379 -9.73 -13.27 12.92
C PHE A 379 -9.12 -14.65 13.21
N LEU A 380 -8.71 -14.90 14.44
CA LEU A 380 -8.14 -16.20 14.84
C LEU A 380 -9.14 -17.35 14.70
N CYS A 381 -10.40 -17.14 15.09
CA CYS A 381 -11.45 -18.16 14.92
C CYS A 381 -11.72 -18.43 13.44
N LEU A 382 -11.87 -17.39 12.61
CA LEU A 382 -12.09 -17.53 11.16
C LEU A 382 -10.91 -18.21 10.48
N TRP A 383 -9.67 -17.91 10.88
CA TRP A 383 -8.47 -18.59 10.41
C TRP A 383 -8.50 -20.08 10.72
N ALA A 384 -8.80 -20.47 11.95
CA ALA A 384 -8.89 -21.89 12.34
C ALA A 384 -10.00 -22.62 11.56
N MET A 385 -11.19 -22.02 11.45
CA MET A 385 -12.32 -22.58 10.70
C MET A 385 -11.99 -22.79 9.22
N THR A 386 -11.24 -21.88 8.59
CA THR A 386 -10.78 -22.04 7.21
C THR A 386 -9.94 -23.30 7.04
N HIS A 387 -8.97 -23.50 7.94
CA HIS A 387 -8.09 -24.67 7.89
C HIS A 387 -8.83 -25.97 8.25
N GLU A 388 -9.77 -25.95 9.19
CA GLU A 388 -10.61 -27.11 9.49
C GLU A 388 -11.46 -27.54 8.28
N ARG A 389 -12.02 -26.56 7.55
CA ARG A 389 -12.92 -26.84 6.41
C ARG A 389 -12.20 -27.30 5.16
N PHE A 390 -11.13 -26.60 4.78
CA PHE A 390 -10.47 -26.79 3.47
C PHE A 390 -9.16 -27.58 3.55
N GLY A 391 -8.62 -27.84 4.75
CA GLY A 391 -7.38 -28.59 4.93
C GLY A 391 -6.23 -27.95 4.15
N GLU A 392 -5.54 -28.76 3.35
CA GLU A 392 -4.39 -28.29 2.53
C GLU A 392 -4.80 -27.40 1.33
N LYS A 393 -6.09 -27.43 0.93
CA LYS A 393 -6.61 -26.64 -0.20
C LYS A 393 -7.05 -25.22 0.18
N TRP A 394 -6.89 -24.82 1.42
CA TRP A 394 -7.33 -23.51 1.91
C TRP A 394 -6.80 -22.33 1.07
N GLN A 395 -5.63 -22.47 0.43
CA GLN A 395 -5.03 -21.43 -0.42
C GLN A 395 -5.77 -21.22 -1.76
N GLU A 396 -6.65 -22.16 -2.16
CA GLU A 396 -7.46 -22.05 -3.36
C GLU A 396 -8.72 -21.16 -3.13
N GLU A 397 -9.10 -20.95 -1.88
CA GLU A 397 -10.32 -20.24 -1.46
C GLU A 397 -10.09 -18.71 -1.37
N GLN A 398 -9.86 -18.07 -2.52
CA GLN A 398 -9.39 -16.68 -2.59
C GLN A 398 -10.35 -15.69 -1.96
N GLU A 399 -11.67 -15.88 -2.05
CA GLU A 399 -12.69 -15.02 -1.45
C GLU A 399 -12.65 -15.08 0.08
N ILE A 400 -12.39 -16.27 0.65
CA ILE A 400 -12.19 -16.46 2.09
C ILE A 400 -10.91 -15.75 2.54
N LEU A 401 -9.82 -15.92 1.79
CA LEU A 401 -8.54 -15.26 2.07
C LEU A 401 -8.68 -13.73 1.99
N ALA A 402 -9.44 -13.23 1.02
CA ALA A 402 -9.70 -11.80 0.89
C ALA A 402 -10.47 -11.25 2.10
N MET A 403 -11.49 -11.97 2.61
CA MET A 403 -12.21 -11.57 3.83
C MET A 403 -11.31 -11.57 5.07
N LEU A 404 -10.42 -12.55 5.21
CA LEU A 404 -9.41 -12.57 6.28
C LEU A 404 -8.42 -11.40 6.16
N ALA A 405 -7.99 -11.08 4.94
CA ALA A 405 -7.12 -9.95 4.68
C ALA A 405 -7.81 -8.62 5.02
N ASP A 406 -9.07 -8.43 4.61
CA ASP A 406 -9.85 -7.23 4.95
C ASP A 406 -9.97 -7.04 6.45
N LEU A 407 -10.32 -8.09 7.18
CA LEU A 407 -10.39 -8.01 8.65
C LEU A 407 -9.03 -7.68 9.27
N SER A 408 -7.92 -8.20 8.73
CA SER A 408 -6.57 -7.87 9.22
C SER A 408 -6.19 -6.41 8.91
N ILE A 409 -6.63 -5.88 7.76
CA ILE A 409 -6.46 -4.46 7.38
C ILE A 409 -7.20 -3.57 8.37
N ASP A 410 -8.46 -3.89 8.69
CA ASP A 410 -9.28 -3.10 9.61
C ASP A 410 -8.74 -3.14 11.05
N ILE A 411 -8.26 -4.31 11.51
CA ILE A 411 -7.60 -4.46 12.82
C ILE A 411 -6.35 -3.57 12.89
N TYR A 412 -5.47 -3.66 11.89
CA TYR A 412 -4.24 -2.88 11.86
C TYR A 412 -4.52 -1.37 11.78
N SER A 413 -5.57 -0.99 11.03
CA SER A 413 -6.03 0.39 10.88
C SER A 413 -6.55 0.96 12.20
N ALA A 414 -7.43 0.25 12.89
CA ALA A 414 -8.00 0.70 14.16
C ALA A 414 -6.94 0.80 15.25
N GLU A 415 -6.04 -0.20 15.36
CA GLU A 415 -4.94 -0.19 16.32
C GLU A 415 -3.95 0.95 16.03
N SER A 416 -3.59 1.18 14.77
CA SER A 416 -2.70 2.27 14.39
C SER A 416 -3.32 3.64 14.66
N ALA A 417 -4.61 3.80 14.40
CA ALA A 417 -5.38 5.00 14.71
C ALA A 417 -5.43 5.28 16.21
N GLU A 418 -5.58 4.24 17.03
CA GLU A 418 -5.58 4.38 18.48
C GLU A 418 -4.21 4.80 19.03
N LEU A 419 -3.14 4.12 18.62
CA LEU A 419 -1.76 4.46 19.01
C LEU A 419 -1.42 5.91 18.63
N ARG A 420 -1.80 6.33 17.42
CA ARG A 420 -1.58 7.72 16.99
C ARG A 420 -2.41 8.72 17.79
N SER A 421 -3.68 8.41 18.06
CA SER A 421 -4.55 9.25 18.89
C SER A 421 -3.98 9.45 20.30
N GLN A 422 -3.45 8.39 20.92
CA GLN A 422 -2.77 8.46 22.21
C GLN A 422 -1.53 9.36 22.16
N LYS A 423 -0.68 9.22 21.13
CA LYS A 423 0.50 10.05 20.93
C LYS A 423 0.15 11.53 20.74
N ILE A 424 -0.83 11.83 19.89
CA ILE A 424 -1.31 13.21 19.67
C ILE A 424 -1.87 13.81 20.97
N SER A 425 -2.59 13.01 21.76
CA SER A 425 -3.19 13.47 23.02
C SER A 425 -2.16 13.88 24.09
N GLN A 426 -0.92 13.40 24.00
CA GLN A 426 0.16 13.73 24.94
C GLN A 426 0.88 15.05 24.63
N GLY A 427 0.85 15.53 23.37
CA GLY A 427 1.69 16.65 22.94
C GLY A 427 0.97 17.76 22.18
N SER A 428 -0.35 17.67 21.96
CA SER A 428 -1.08 18.63 21.13
C SER A 428 -2.12 19.44 21.92
N ALA A 429 -2.59 20.54 21.30
CA ALA A 429 -3.68 21.34 21.84
C ALA A 429 -4.95 20.49 22.09
N PRO A 430 -5.78 20.84 23.10
CA PRO A 430 -6.96 20.05 23.48
C PRO A 430 -7.93 19.76 22.33
N GLU A 431 -8.13 20.70 21.42
CA GLU A 431 -9.01 20.52 20.25
C GLU A 431 -8.45 19.48 19.26
N THR A 432 -7.15 19.52 18.98
CA THR A 432 -6.46 18.54 18.12
C THR A 432 -6.49 17.15 18.75
N ALA A 433 -6.23 17.05 20.05
CA ALA A 433 -6.34 15.81 20.80
C ALA A 433 -7.78 15.26 20.81
N SER A 434 -8.78 16.13 20.95
CA SER A 434 -10.18 15.73 20.87
C SER A 434 -10.55 15.17 19.48
N LEU A 435 -10.13 15.85 18.42
CA LEU A 435 -10.36 15.39 17.04
C LEU A 435 -9.71 14.02 16.81
N ALA A 436 -8.46 13.83 17.24
CA ALA A 436 -7.77 12.55 17.08
C ALA A 436 -8.50 11.39 17.80
N ARG A 437 -9.03 11.64 19.01
CA ARG A 437 -9.84 10.65 19.73
C ARG A 437 -11.15 10.32 19.01
N MET A 438 -11.86 11.30 18.47
CA MET A 438 -13.09 11.10 17.71
C MET A 438 -12.82 10.28 16.45
N LEU A 439 -11.74 10.55 15.73
CA LEU A 439 -11.35 9.80 14.53
C LEU A 439 -10.96 8.35 14.87
N SER A 440 -10.20 8.13 15.94
CA SER A 440 -9.89 6.78 16.43
C SER A 440 -11.15 6.00 16.83
N GLN A 441 -12.14 6.65 17.43
CA GLN A 441 -13.44 6.02 17.73
C GLN A 441 -14.19 5.62 16.46
N LEU A 442 -14.17 6.44 15.41
CA LEU A 442 -14.77 6.10 14.11
C LEU A 442 -14.06 4.91 13.45
N CYS A 443 -12.74 4.81 13.57
CA CYS A 443 -11.97 3.66 13.06
C CYS A 443 -12.34 2.36 13.80
N ARG A 444 -12.50 2.40 15.13
CA ARG A 444 -12.95 1.22 15.90
C ARG A 444 -14.39 0.83 15.59
N LEU A 445 -15.27 1.82 15.40
CA LEU A 445 -16.64 1.55 14.95
C LEU A 445 -16.66 0.86 13.59
N HIS A 446 -15.89 1.38 12.64
CA HIS A 446 -15.75 0.75 11.32
C HIS A 446 -15.27 -0.69 11.40
N LEU A 447 -14.26 -0.99 12.23
CA LEU A 447 -13.77 -2.35 12.46
C LEU A 447 -14.89 -3.31 12.92
N ILE A 448 -15.72 -2.88 13.85
CA ILE A 448 -16.83 -3.71 14.35
C ILE A 448 -17.92 -3.91 13.29
N GLU A 449 -18.26 -2.86 12.54
CA GLU A 449 -19.25 -2.93 11.47
C GLU A 449 -18.77 -3.83 10.32
N ALA A 450 -17.50 -3.71 9.93
CA ALA A 450 -16.86 -4.55 8.92
C ALA A 450 -16.82 -6.02 9.36
N GLY A 451 -16.38 -6.29 10.60
CA GLY A 451 -16.40 -7.64 11.17
C GLY A 451 -17.78 -8.27 11.16
N ARG A 452 -18.83 -7.51 11.52
CA ARG A 452 -20.23 -7.98 11.46
C ARG A 452 -20.70 -8.25 10.04
N GLY A 453 -20.26 -7.46 9.06
CA GLY A 453 -20.57 -7.69 7.65
C GLY A 453 -19.88 -8.92 7.06
N ILE A 454 -18.68 -9.24 7.53
CA ILE A 454 -17.90 -10.40 7.09
C ILE A 454 -18.49 -11.72 7.63
N VAL A 455 -18.88 -11.78 8.92
CA VAL A 455 -19.27 -13.03 9.61
C VAL A 455 -20.33 -13.83 8.87
N PRO A 456 -21.49 -13.28 8.47
CA PRO A 456 -22.53 -14.07 7.77
C PRO A 456 -22.06 -14.64 6.42
N ARG A 457 -21.28 -13.85 5.67
CA ARG A 457 -20.74 -14.28 4.37
C ARG A 457 -19.72 -15.39 4.55
N PHE A 458 -18.85 -15.25 5.55
CA PHE A 458 -17.81 -16.22 5.85
C PHE A 458 -18.41 -17.55 6.31
N VAL A 459 -19.36 -17.51 7.25
CA VAL A 459 -20.06 -18.71 7.76
C VAL A 459 -20.85 -19.38 6.64
N GLY A 460 -21.49 -18.61 5.76
CA GLY A 460 -22.20 -19.14 4.60
C GLY A 460 -21.32 -19.93 3.63
N ALA A 461 -20.04 -19.53 3.48
CA ALA A 461 -19.08 -20.25 2.65
C ALA A 461 -18.56 -21.56 3.30
N LEU A 462 -18.60 -21.66 4.63
CA LEU A 462 -18.09 -22.81 5.38
C LEU A 462 -19.16 -23.82 5.77
N ALA A 463 -20.42 -23.37 5.96
CA ALA A 463 -21.50 -24.17 6.54
C ALA A 463 -21.91 -25.31 5.58
N GLU A 464 -22.17 -26.48 6.16
CA GLU A 464 -22.65 -27.65 5.39
C GLU A 464 -24.19 -27.70 5.29
N ASN A 465 -24.87 -27.05 6.23
CA ASN A 465 -26.32 -26.98 6.33
C ASN A 465 -26.77 -25.81 7.23
N ASP A 466 -28.06 -25.54 7.27
CA ASP A 466 -28.66 -24.46 8.05
C ASP A 466 -28.39 -24.57 9.55
N ALA A 467 -28.33 -25.77 10.10
CA ALA A 467 -28.07 -25.97 11.51
C ALA A 467 -26.63 -25.59 11.89
N SER A 468 -25.66 -25.99 11.08
CA SER A 468 -24.25 -25.57 11.26
C SER A 468 -24.08 -24.08 11.03
N PHE A 469 -24.73 -23.50 10.02
CA PHE A 469 -24.74 -22.06 9.76
C PHE A 469 -25.22 -21.26 10.98
N ASN A 470 -26.40 -21.57 11.50
CA ASN A 470 -27.00 -20.83 12.62
C ASN A 470 -26.16 -20.96 13.91
N ARG A 471 -25.58 -22.13 14.16
CA ARG A 471 -24.72 -22.37 15.33
C ARG A 471 -23.44 -21.51 15.25
N GLU A 472 -22.69 -21.60 14.15
CA GLU A 472 -21.43 -20.88 14.00
C GLU A 472 -21.67 -19.34 13.94
N LEU A 473 -22.71 -18.90 13.26
CA LEU A 473 -23.12 -17.48 13.21
C LEU A 473 -23.36 -16.95 14.62
N SER A 474 -24.20 -17.64 15.41
CA SER A 474 -24.54 -17.21 16.78
C SER A 474 -23.31 -17.21 17.72
N CYS A 475 -22.33 -18.09 17.49
CA CYS A 475 -21.11 -18.09 18.27
C CYS A 475 -20.20 -16.91 17.92
N LEU A 476 -19.97 -16.67 16.63
CA LEU A 476 -19.07 -15.61 16.15
C LEU A 476 -19.61 -14.20 16.41
N GLU A 477 -20.92 -14.00 16.29
CA GLU A 477 -21.55 -12.69 16.59
C GLU A 477 -21.36 -12.25 18.03
N LYS A 478 -21.22 -13.19 18.97
CA LYS A 478 -20.95 -12.89 20.39
C LYS A 478 -19.55 -12.33 20.64
N LEU A 479 -18.61 -12.54 19.71
CA LEU A 479 -17.27 -11.97 19.82
C LEU A 479 -17.27 -10.46 19.60
N LEU A 480 -18.19 -9.94 18.77
CA LEU A 480 -18.21 -8.55 18.40
C LEU A 480 -19.09 -7.73 19.35
N PRO A 481 -18.54 -6.79 20.12
CA PRO A 481 -19.31 -5.96 21.02
C PRO A 481 -20.33 -5.11 20.25
N SER A 482 -21.45 -4.80 20.90
CA SER A 482 -22.40 -3.82 20.33
C SER A 482 -21.84 -2.41 20.54
N PRO A 483 -21.58 -1.65 19.46
CA PRO A 483 -21.07 -0.29 19.61
C PRO A 483 -22.13 0.55 20.34
N ARG A 484 -21.71 1.18 21.45
CA ARG A 484 -22.54 2.13 22.22
C ARG A 484 -22.21 3.58 21.81
N ILE A 485 -21.92 3.80 20.53
CA ILE A 485 -21.48 5.07 19.98
C ILE A 485 -22.56 5.62 19.05
N ASN A 486 -22.94 6.88 19.23
CA ASN A 486 -23.76 7.58 18.24
C ASN A 486 -22.87 8.02 17.09
N ALA A 487 -22.75 7.16 16.05
CA ALA A 487 -21.95 7.40 14.86
C ALA A 487 -22.29 8.73 14.17
N ILE A 488 -23.58 9.04 14.03
CA ILE A 488 -24.05 10.28 13.37
C ILE A 488 -23.58 11.53 14.12
N ALA A 489 -23.71 11.53 15.44
CA ALA A 489 -23.23 12.64 16.26
C ALA A 489 -21.71 12.79 16.19
N LEU A 490 -20.98 11.68 16.17
CA LEU A 490 -19.52 11.65 16.08
C LEU A 490 -19.02 12.16 14.73
N GLU A 491 -19.59 11.69 13.63
CA GLU A 491 -19.29 12.14 12.26
C GLU A 491 -19.51 13.66 12.12
N ARG A 492 -20.63 14.18 12.66
CA ARG A 492 -20.94 15.61 12.66
C ARG A 492 -19.95 16.43 13.52
N ALA A 493 -19.56 15.90 14.68
CA ALA A 493 -18.59 16.56 15.54
C ALA A 493 -17.20 16.66 14.87
N VAL A 494 -16.77 15.59 14.20
CA VAL A 494 -15.55 15.61 13.38
C VAL A 494 -15.65 16.66 12.28
N ALA A 495 -16.74 16.66 11.50
CA ALA A 495 -16.96 17.65 10.45
C ALA A 495 -16.95 19.08 10.98
N ALA A 496 -17.58 19.35 12.12
CA ALA A 496 -17.57 20.68 12.75
C ALA A 496 -16.14 21.13 13.12
N CYS A 497 -15.31 20.23 13.65
CA CYS A 497 -13.91 20.54 13.91
C CYS A 497 -13.15 20.85 12.61
N LEU A 498 -13.31 20.06 11.56
CA LEU A 498 -12.64 20.29 10.28
C LEU A 498 -13.04 21.62 9.63
N LEU A 499 -14.34 21.94 9.66
CA LEU A 499 -14.88 23.21 9.14
C LEU A 499 -14.33 24.41 9.92
N LYS A 500 -14.15 24.28 11.24
CA LYS A 500 -13.53 25.33 12.08
C LYS A 500 -12.06 25.57 11.69
N PHE A 501 -11.29 24.50 11.42
CA PHE A 501 -9.90 24.62 11.01
C PHE A 501 -9.74 24.93 9.51
N ALA A 502 -10.78 24.79 8.71
CA ALA A 502 -10.79 24.87 7.24
C ALA A 502 -9.75 23.93 6.58
N ARG A 503 -9.34 22.89 7.29
CA ARG A 503 -8.37 21.87 6.85
C ARG A 503 -8.39 20.67 7.77
N TYR A 504 -7.67 19.62 7.39
CA TYR A 504 -7.31 18.51 8.27
C TYR A 504 -6.07 18.93 9.10
N PRO A 505 -6.23 19.14 10.43
CA PRO A 505 -5.21 19.83 11.23
C PRO A 505 -4.21 18.90 11.94
N LEU A 506 -4.34 17.58 11.77
CA LEU A 506 -3.51 16.62 12.51
C LEU A 506 -2.10 16.51 11.92
N PRO A 507 -1.04 16.40 12.77
CA PRO A 507 0.32 16.20 12.29
C PRO A 507 0.48 14.81 11.64
N ALA A 508 1.38 14.72 10.66
CA ALA A 508 1.62 13.47 9.94
C ALA A 508 2.21 12.37 10.84
N PHE A 509 3.12 12.72 11.77
CA PHE A 509 3.75 11.76 12.71
C PHE A 509 4.28 12.45 13.98
#